data_7d235908e49e71054b765de27727fbb9
#
_entry.id   7d235908e49e71054b765de27727fbb9
#
_cell.length_a   1.000
_cell.length_b   1.000
_cell.length_c   1.000
_cell.angle_alpha   90.00
_cell.angle_beta   90.00
_cell.angle_gamma   90.00
#
_symmetry.space_group_name_H-M   'P 1'
#
loop_
_entity.id
_entity.type
_entity.pdbx_description
1 polymer ?
#
loop_
_entity_poly.entity_id
_entity_poly.type
_entity_poly.pdbx_seq_one_letter_code
_entity_poly.pdbx_strand_id
1 'polypeptide(L)'
;MTGTTEPTQLSTQTARRKIAAPTAAMIPRIGDSLSFLYLDMMRIIQDDTGLIAFPAQPAPNRRLRIPTAALSCLLLGPGTSITIPALATLARHGTTVVCTGAGAVRTYAGITSPGQSSRWLEAQAQAWADPEQRLAVAGRMYAMRFGQDVPTGVTVAQLRGLEGQRMKATYKILATQHRIGRFKRTYDPEDWDNQDPVNLALSAANTCLYGIAHAAIVALGCTPGLGFVHTGTTHAFVYDIADLYKAELTLPLAFSLHASDNPEADARRAFRSKLRLFRLMPRIVRDIQTLLLPDQAPLASPDNDDTDLEDVELTHLWDPDDGAVAGGTNYGRDQP
;
A
#
# COMPACT_ATOMS: atom_id res chain seq x y z
N MET A 1 -28.70 -54.06 8.94
CA MET A 1 -28.81 -53.11 7.81
C MET A 1 -28.55 -51.74 8.36
N THR A 2 -27.31 -51.35 8.31
CA THR A 2 -26.82 -50.05 8.81
C THR A 2 -26.48 -49.16 7.61
N GLY A 3 -27.34 -48.20 7.33
CA GLY A 3 -27.11 -47.21 6.28
C GLY A 3 -26.23 -46.07 6.82
N THR A 4 -24.99 -46.04 6.37
CA THR A 4 -24.06 -44.94 6.59
C THR A 4 -24.31 -43.86 5.52
N THR A 5 -24.86 -42.74 5.92
CA THR A 5 -25.04 -41.57 5.04
C THR A 5 -23.73 -40.79 4.96
N GLU A 6 -23.10 -40.79 3.78
CA GLU A 6 -21.94 -39.94 3.49
C GLU A 6 -22.34 -38.43 3.52
N PRO A 7 -21.55 -37.56 4.14
CA PRO A 7 -21.85 -36.13 4.12
C PRO A 7 -21.42 -35.50 2.78
N THR A 8 -22.31 -34.82 2.22
CA THR A 8 -22.40 -34.13 0.94
C THR A 8 -21.16 -33.31 0.60
N GLN A 9 -20.38 -33.76 -0.36
CA GLN A 9 -19.26 -33.02 -0.97
C GLN A 9 -19.68 -31.76 -1.79
N LEU A 10 -20.98 -31.51 -1.94
CA LEU A 10 -21.50 -30.39 -2.73
C LEU A 10 -21.35 -29.01 -2.07
N SER A 11 -21.26 -28.90 -0.74
CA SER A 11 -21.21 -27.61 -0.03
C SER A 11 -19.84 -26.93 -0.12
N THR A 12 -18.77 -27.69 -0.18
CA THR A 12 -17.39 -27.17 -0.23
C THR A 12 -17.00 -26.64 -1.63
N GLN A 13 -17.52 -27.21 -2.70
CA GLN A 13 -17.27 -26.71 -4.06
C GLN A 13 -18.02 -25.40 -4.35
N THR A 14 -19.23 -25.24 -3.81
CA THR A 14 -20.02 -24.01 -3.98
C THR A 14 -19.43 -22.84 -3.18
N ALA A 15 -18.91 -23.10 -1.99
CA ALA A 15 -18.21 -22.10 -1.18
C ALA A 15 -16.86 -21.69 -1.82
N ARG A 16 -16.09 -22.64 -2.38
CA ARG A 16 -14.86 -22.35 -3.14
C ARG A 16 -15.12 -21.55 -4.41
N ARG A 17 -16.22 -21.79 -5.13
CA ARG A 17 -16.59 -21.04 -6.35
C ARG A 17 -16.91 -19.57 -6.08
N LYS A 18 -17.48 -19.22 -4.91
CA LYS A 18 -17.76 -17.81 -4.54
C LYS A 18 -16.53 -16.99 -4.18
N ILE A 19 -15.42 -17.65 -3.80
CA ILE A 19 -14.15 -16.98 -3.41
C ILE A 19 -13.26 -16.73 -4.64
N ALA A 20 -13.49 -17.40 -5.76
CA ALA A 20 -12.60 -17.45 -6.92
C ALA A 20 -13.12 -16.68 -8.16
N ALA A 21 -13.97 -15.66 -7.99
CA ALA A 21 -14.37 -14.82 -9.10
C ALA A 21 -13.23 -13.87 -9.52
N PRO A 22 -12.86 -13.82 -10.82
CA PRO A 22 -11.85 -12.89 -11.30
C PRO A 22 -12.25 -11.45 -11.01
N THR A 23 -11.32 -10.69 -10.44
CA THR A 23 -11.54 -9.28 -10.11
C THR A 23 -10.54 -8.43 -10.87
N ALA A 24 -11.04 -7.41 -11.57
CA ALA A 24 -10.25 -6.34 -12.13
C ALA A 24 -10.81 -5.01 -11.64
N ALA A 25 -9.97 -4.18 -11.07
CA ALA A 25 -10.41 -2.90 -10.58
C ALA A 25 -9.32 -1.85 -10.78
N MET A 26 -9.67 -0.78 -11.45
CA MET A 26 -8.77 0.33 -11.73
C MET A 26 -9.03 1.45 -10.73
N ILE A 27 -7.95 1.94 -10.12
CA ILE A 27 -7.98 3.08 -9.21
C ILE A 27 -7.83 4.33 -10.06
N PRO A 28 -8.66 5.38 -9.88
CA PRO A 28 -8.51 6.64 -10.60
C PRO A 28 -7.11 7.22 -10.45
N ARG A 29 -6.66 7.97 -11.45
CA ARG A 29 -5.39 8.72 -11.40
C ARG A 29 -5.32 9.56 -10.15
N ILE A 30 -4.17 9.53 -9.51
CA ILE A 30 -3.82 10.39 -8.38
C ILE A 30 -2.82 11.40 -8.94
N GLY A 31 -2.75 12.57 -8.41
CA GLY A 31 -1.77 13.62 -8.80
C GLY A 31 -0.47 13.01 -9.33
N ASP A 32 0.49 13.40 -9.91
CA ASP A 32 1.63 12.72 -10.55
C ASP A 32 1.26 11.59 -11.55
N SER A 33 0.06 11.60 -12.09
CA SER A 33 -0.38 10.58 -13.05
C SER A 33 -0.34 9.12 -12.55
N LEU A 34 -0.21 8.88 -11.26
CA LEU A 34 -0.16 7.53 -10.70
C LEU A 34 -1.50 6.82 -10.85
N SER A 35 -1.54 5.79 -11.65
CA SER A 35 -2.69 4.92 -11.87
C SER A 35 -2.38 3.50 -11.40
N PHE A 36 -3.33 2.89 -10.69
CA PHE A 36 -3.20 1.55 -10.16
C PHE A 36 -4.25 0.63 -10.77
N LEU A 37 -3.82 -0.56 -11.17
CA LEU A 37 -4.71 -1.63 -11.61
C LEU A 37 -4.50 -2.83 -10.70
N TYR A 38 -5.57 -3.32 -10.08
CA TYR A 38 -5.57 -4.56 -9.32
C TYR A 38 -6.19 -5.68 -10.15
N LEU A 39 -5.48 -6.80 -10.29
CA LEU A 39 -5.96 -8.00 -10.98
C LEU A 39 -5.85 -9.21 -10.05
N ASP A 40 -6.92 -9.99 -9.98
CA ASP A 40 -7.05 -11.20 -9.18
C ASP A 40 -7.63 -12.33 -10.05
N MET A 41 -7.11 -13.55 -9.93
CA MET A 41 -7.53 -14.72 -10.70
C MET A 41 -7.45 -14.50 -12.22
N MET A 42 -6.40 -13.85 -12.69
CA MET A 42 -6.18 -13.51 -14.09
C MET A 42 -4.91 -14.14 -14.66
N ARG A 43 -4.87 -14.37 -15.95
CA ARG A 43 -3.66 -14.70 -16.73
C ARG A 43 -3.32 -13.52 -17.62
N ILE A 44 -2.13 -12.95 -17.48
CA ILE A 44 -1.67 -11.79 -18.22
C ILE A 44 -0.63 -12.23 -19.24
N ILE A 45 -0.90 -11.91 -20.50
CA ILE A 45 -0.01 -12.20 -21.62
C ILE A 45 0.19 -10.95 -22.47
N GLN A 46 1.23 -10.98 -23.30
CA GLN A 46 1.41 -10.02 -24.40
C GLN A 46 0.94 -10.67 -25.69
N ASP A 47 0.20 -9.92 -26.51
CA ASP A 47 -0.10 -10.23 -27.90
C ASP A 47 0.33 -9.06 -28.82
N ASP A 48 -0.01 -9.14 -30.10
CA ASP A 48 0.36 -8.14 -31.10
C ASP A 48 -0.29 -6.76 -30.85
N THR A 49 -1.30 -6.69 -29.99
CA THR A 49 -2.07 -5.48 -29.68
C THR A 49 -1.71 -4.88 -28.31
N GLY A 50 -0.80 -5.49 -27.56
CA GLY A 50 -0.36 -5.06 -26.22
C GLY A 50 -0.60 -6.08 -25.13
N LEU A 51 -0.94 -5.64 -23.92
CA LEU A 51 -1.18 -6.54 -22.80
C LEU A 51 -2.66 -6.88 -22.63
N ILE A 52 -2.94 -8.16 -22.49
CA ILE A 52 -4.28 -8.69 -22.27
C ILE A 52 -4.30 -9.57 -21.02
N ALA A 53 -5.32 -9.37 -20.19
CA ALA A 53 -5.64 -10.24 -19.07
C ALA A 53 -6.90 -11.07 -19.38
N PHE A 54 -6.83 -12.37 -19.08
CA PHE A 54 -7.94 -13.30 -19.17
C PHE A 54 -8.24 -13.85 -17.78
N PRO A 55 -9.51 -14.18 -17.45
CA PRO A 55 -9.81 -14.97 -16.28
C PRO A 55 -9.01 -16.27 -16.26
N ALA A 56 -8.46 -16.64 -15.09
CA ALA A 56 -7.71 -17.89 -14.90
C ALA A 56 -8.60 -19.14 -15.11
N GLN A 57 -9.92 -18.98 -14.94
CA GLN A 57 -10.91 -19.99 -15.30
C GLN A 57 -11.59 -19.60 -16.63
N PRO A 58 -11.91 -20.57 -17.49
CA PRO A 58 -12.57 -20.29 -18.75
C PRO A 58 -13.88 -19.51 -18.52
N ALA A 59 -13.92 -18.28 -19.00
CA ALA A 59 -15.13 -17.46 -19.05
C ALA A 59 -15.24 -16.89 -20.48
N PRO A 60 -16.34 -17.16 -21.18
CA PRO A 60 -16.49 -16.70 -22.55
C PRO A 60 -16.46 -15.17 -22.60
N ASN A 61 -15.64 -14.62 -23.51
CA ASN A 61 -15.55 -13.21 -23.89
C ASN A 61 -15.10 -12.20 -22.81
N ARG A 62 -14.50 -12.59 -21.71
CA ARG A 62 -13.90 -11.66 -20.75
C ARG A 62 -12.41 -11.48 -21.01
N ARG A 63 -12.08 -10.54 -21.89
CA ARG A 63 -10.71 -10.06 -22.12
C ARG A 63 -10.60 -8.62 -21.61
N LEU A 64 -9.60 -8.34 -20.81
CA LEU A 64 -9.27 -6.98 -20.35
C LEU A 64 -7.98 -6.53 -21.02
N ARG A 65 -8.04 -5.49 -21.84
CA ARG A 65 -6.82 -4.81 -22.31
C ARG A 65 -6.25 -3.94 -21.21
N ILE A 66 -4.96 -4.06 -20.97
CA ILE A 66 -4.26 -3.29 -19.94
C ILE A 66 -3.65 -2.06 -20.63
N PRO A 67 -4.06 -0.84 -20.24
CA PRO A 67 -3.55 0.39 -20.85
C PRO A 67 -2.15 0.71 -20.26
N THR A 68 -1.11 0.07 -20.78
CA THR A 68 0.26 0.14 -20.22
C THR A 68 0.82 1.57 -20.19
N ALA A 69 0.55 2.39 -21.21
CA ALA A 69 1.03 3.76 -21.28
C ALA A 69 0.43 4.69 -20.20
N ALA A 70 -0.73 4.31 -19.62
CA ALA A 70 -1.40 5.08 -18.57
C ALA A 70 -1.33 4.41 -17.19
N LEU A 71 -0.56 3.33 -17.06
CA LEU A 71 -0.51 2.51 -15.85
C LEU A 71 0.83 2.66 -15.14
N SER A 72 0.80 3.21 -13.94
CA SER A 72 1.99 3.35 -13.10
C SER A 72 2.28 2.12 -12.24
N CYS A 73 1.24 1.43 -11.78
CA CYS A 73 1.41 0.27 -10.92
C CYS A 73 0.37 -0.82 -11.19
N LEU A 74 0.85 -2.05 -11.39
CA LEU A 74 0.03 -3.26 -11.50
C LEU A 74 0.14 -4.09 -10.22
N LEU A 75 -0.99 -4.26 -9.53
CA LEU A 75 -1.12 -5.09 -8.34
C LEU A 75 -1.63 -6.47 -8.74
N LEU A 76 -0.83 -7.51 -8.51
CA LEU A 76 -1.16 -8.89 -8.82
C LEU A 76 -1.68 -9.59 -7.56
N GLY A 77 -2.97 -9.91 -7.55
CA GLY A 77 -3.62 -10.67 -6.50
C GLY A 77 -3.49 -12.19 -6.66
N PRO A 78 -4.04 -12.99 -5.73
CA PRO A 78 -3.96 -14.44 -5.76
C PRO A 78 -4.49 -15.06 -7.06
N GLY A 79 -3.87 -16.17 -7.47
CA GLY A 79 -4.28 -16.90 -8.69
C GLY A 79 -4.01 -16.16 -10.00
N THR A 80 -3.29 -15.02 -9.94
CA THR A 80 -2.85 -14.30 -11.14
C THR A 80 -1.51 -14.82 -11.60
N SER A 81 -1.34 -14.99 -12.91
CA SER A 81 -0.10 -15.33 -13.59
C SER A 81 0.24 -14.29 -14.65
N ILE A 82 1.55 -14.04 -14.83
CA ILE A 82 2.07 -13.11 -15.83
C ILE A 82 3.20 -13.75 -16.61
N THR A 83 3.22 -13.56 -17.92
CA THR A 83 4.33 -14.03 -18.77
C THR A 83 5.50 -13.06 -18.76
N ILE A 84 6.72 -13.56 -18.99
CA ILE A 84 7.92 -12.71 -19.05
C ILE A 84 7.81 -11.61 -20.14
N PRO A 85 7.30 -11.88 -21.36
CA PRO A 85 7.08 -10.82 -22.35
C PRO A 85 6.13 -9.72 -21.86
N ALA A 86 5.07 -10.10 -21.12
CA ALA A 86 4.15 -9.11 -20.54
C ALA A 86 4.85 -8.27 -19.46
N LEU A 87 5.67 -8.90 -18.60
CA LEU A 87 6.46 -8.19 -17.59
C LEU A 87 7.47 -7.24 -18.23
N ALA A 88 8.16 -7.67 -19.30
CA ALA A 88 9.10 -6.83 -20.05
C ALA A 88 8.40 -5.62 -20.68
N THR A 89 7.16 -5.77 -21.14
CA THR A 89 6.36 -4.66 -21.68
C THR A 89 5.99 -3.67 -20.58
N LEU A 90 5.54 -4.13 -19.40
CA LEU A 90 5.28 -3.26 -18.24
C LEU A 90 6.54 -2.48 -17.84
N ALA A 91 7.69 -3.16 -17.78
CA ALA A 91 8.96 -2.53 -17.44
C ALA A 91 9.36 -1.43 -18.45
N ARG A 92 9.18 -1.65 -19.76
CA ARG A 92 9.44 -0.63 -20.78
C ARG A 92 8.55 0.61 -20.68
N HIS A 93 7.33 0.44 -20.15
CA HIS A 93 6.39 1.54 -19.93
C HIS A 93 6.47 2.15 -18.52
N GLY A 94 7.52 1.85 -17.76
CA GLY A 94 7.68 2.43 -16.43
C GLY A 94 6.72 1.89 -15.36
N THR A 95 5.98 0.81 -15.65
CA THR A 95 4.97 0.27 -14.73
C THR A 95 5.62 -0.58 -13.65
N THR A 96 5.43 -0.22 -12.39
CA THR A 96 5.80 -1.04 -11.23
C THR A 96 4.83 -2.22 -11.09
N VAL A 97 5.35 -3.40 -10.75
CA VAL A 97 4.54 -4.60 -10.50
C VAL A 97 4.67 -5.02 -9.05
N VAL A 98 3.55 -5.15 -8.34
CA VAL A 98 3.52 -5.54 -6.93
C VAL A 98 2.69 -6.81 -6.76
N CYS A 99 3.31 -7.86 -6.23
CA CYS A 99 2.64 -9.11 -5.91
C CYS A 99 1.98 -9.00 -4.53
N THR A 100 0.67 -9.22 -4.48
CA THR A 100 -0.13 -8.99 -3.28
C THR A 100 -1.02 -10.16 -2.92
N GLY A 101 -1.51 -10.18 -1.69
CA GLY A 101 -2.63 -11.01 -1.28
C GLY A 101 -3.97 -10.46 -1.78
N ALA A 102 -5.05 -11.18 -1.50
CA ALA A 102 -6.40 -10.79 -1.90
C ALA A 102 -6.77 -9.38 -1.42
N GLY A 103 -7.19 -8.51 -2.35
CA GLY A 103 -7.51 -7.11 -2.05
C GLY A 103 -6.32 -6.27 -1.59
N ALA A 104 -5.11 -6.65 -1.96
CA ALA A 104 -3.85 -6.02 -1.60
C ALA A 104 -3.58 -5.92 -0.07
N VAL A 105 -4.25 -6.75 0.75
CA VAL A 105 -4.09 -6.75 2.21
C VAL A 105 -2.78 -7.36 2.70
N ARG A 106 -1.91 -7.81 1.81
CA ARG A 106 -0.53 -8.22 2.04
C ARG A 106 0.29 -7.90 0.81
N THR A 107 1.54 -7.52 0.98
CA THR A 107 2.50 -7.36 -0.10
C THR A 107 3.60 -8.41 0.07
N TYR A 108 3.91 -9.14 -1.00
CA TYR A 108 4.90 -10.21 -0.99
C TYR A 108 6.18 -9.81 -1.69
N ALA A 109 6.07 -9.11 -2.82
CA ALA A 109 7.21 -8.66 -3.62
C ALA A 109 6.80 -7.45 -4.46
N GLY A 110 7.76 -6.61 -4.81
CA GLY A 110 7.59 -5.52 -5.75
C GLY A 110 8.75 -5.50 -6.73
N ILE A 111 8.44 -5.25 -8.01
CA ILE A 111 9.40 -5.10 -9.09
C ILE A 111 9.27 -3.66 -9.59
N THR A 112 10.24 -2.83 -9.23
CA THR A 112 10.32 -1.46 -9.74
C THR A 112 10.77 -1.46 -11.19
N SER A 113 10.19 -0.56 -11.98
CA SER A 113 10.61 -0.38 -13.38
C SER A 113 11.99 0.29 -13.44
N PRO A 114 12.85 -0.10 -14.40
CA PRO A 114 14.11 0.61 -14.64
C PRO A 114 13.96 2.09 -15.01
N GLY A 115 12.80 2.49 -15.54
CA GLY A 115 12.48 3.88 -15.89
C GLY A 115 11.73 4.65 -14.81
N GLN A 116 11.58 4.09 -13.61
CA GLN A 116 10.93 4.80 -12.50
C GLN A 116 11.85 5.87 -11.92
N SER A 117 11.32 7.08 -11.68
CA SER A 117 12.07 8.16 -11.03
C SER A 117 12.50 7.78 -9.61
N SER A 118 13.73 8.09 -9.25
CA SER A 118 14.29 7.89 -7.91
C SER A 118 13.94 9.01 -6.92
N ARG A 119 13.28 10.09 -7.36
CA ARG A 119 13.05 11.30 -6.57
C ARG A 119 12.44 11.05 -5.18
N TRP A 120 11.51 10.10 -5.09
CA TRP A 120 10.86 9.75 -3.81
C TRP A 120 11.80 9.01 -2.87
N LEU A 121 12.62 8.11 -3.42
CA LEU A 121 13.66 7.39 -2.68
C LEU A 121 14.73 8.35 -2.20
N GLU A 122 15.18 9.27 -3.06
CA GLU A 122 16.19 10.28 -2.72
C GLU A 122 15.67 11.22 -1.63
N ALA A 123 14.46 11.74 -1.77
CA ALA A 123 13.83 12.57 -0.74
C ALA A 123 13.68 11.82 0.60
N GLN A 124 13.27 10.54 0.55
CA GLN A 124 13.17 9.70 1.74
C GLN A 124 14.54 9.49 2.39
N ALA A 125 15.56 9.15 1.61
CA ALA A 125 16.90 8.87 2.11
C ALA A 125 17.54 10.13 2.70
N GLN A 126 17.42 11.29 2.04
CA GLN A 126 17.91 12.56 2.50
C GLN A 126 17.26 12.98 3.82
N ALA A 127 15.93 12.93 3.88
CA ALA A 127 15.19 13.27 5.08
C ALA A 127 15.45 12.29 6.24
N TRP A 128 15.74 11.03 5.93
CA TRP A 128 16.08 10.02 6.94
C TRP A 128 17.48 10.18 7.50
N ALA A 129 18.45 10.55 6.65
CA ALA A 129 19.86 10.70 7.02
C ALA A 129 20.13 11.96 7.86
N ASP A 130 19.36 13.01 7.67
CA ASP A 130 19.46 14.27 8.40
C ASP A 130 18.57 14.23 9.67
N PRO A 131 19.15 14.36 10.89
CA PRO A 131 18.37 14.30 12.14
C PRO A 131 17.29 15.37 12.27
N GLU A 132 17.51 16.57 11.73
CA GLU A 132 16.52 17.69 11.79
C GLU A 132 15.36 17.42 10.84
N GLN A 133 15.65 17.03 9.61
CA GLN A 133 14.64 16.66 8.62
C GLN A 133 13.86 15.42 9.08
N ARG A 134 14.54 14.43 9.65
CA ARG A 134 13.90 13.24 10.21
C ARG A 134 12.89 13.59 11.30
N LEU A 135 13.27 14.49 12.21
CA LEU A 135 12.37 14.98 13.25
C LEU A 135 11.19 15.77 12.65
N ALA A 136 11.43 16.57 11.62
CA ALA A 136 10.39 17.30 10.93
C ALA A 136 9.37 16.38 10.26
N VAL A 137 9.83 15.30 9.57
CA VAL A 137 8.94 14.28 9.01
C VAL A 137 8.13 13.59 10.11
N ALA A 138 8.78 13.16 11.20
CA ALA A 138 8.08 12.56 12.33
C ALA A 138 7.03 13.53 12.92
N GLY A 139 7.35 14.81 13.06
CA GLY A 139 6.41 15.85 13.49
C GLY A 139 5.19 15.96 12.57
N ARG A 140 5.39 15.98 11.25
CA ARG A 140 4.28 15.97 10.27
C ARG A 140 3.42 14.71 10.39
N MET A 141 4.02 13.53 10.59
CA MET A 141 3.26 12.29 10.82
C MET A 141 2.36 12.39 12.05
N TYR A 142 2.87 12.93 13.14
CA TYR A 142 2.08 13.14 14.35
C TYR A 142 0.97 14.18 14.14
N ALA A 143 1.24 15.28 13.43
CA ALA A 143 0.25 16.29 13.09
C ALA A 143 -0.89 15.69 12.24
N MET A 144 -0.56 14.93 11.19
CA MET A 144 -1.54 14.23 10.36
C MET A 144 -2.39 13.25 11.16
N ARG A 145 -1.76 12.47 12.03
CA ARG A 145 -2.43 11.46 12.85
C ARG A 145 -3.39 12.04 13.87
N PHE A 146 -3.09 13.21 14.39
CA PHE A 146 -3.84 13.80 15.48
C PHE A 146 -4.69 15.02 15.07
N GLY A 147 -4.55 15.48 13.82
CA GLY A 147 -5.25 16.66 13.32
C GLY A 147 -4.90 17.96 14.07
N GLN A 148 -3.70 18.02 14.66
CA GLN A 148 -3.22 19.16 15.43
C GLN A 148 -1.73 19.34 15.20
N ASP A 149 -1.29 20.58 15.10
CA ASP A 149 0.13 20.89 14.99
C ASP A 149 0.90 20.39 16.21
N VAL A 150 2.08 19.90 15.95
CA VAL A 150 3.02 19.48 16.99
C VAL A 150 3.72 20.73 17.54
N PRO A 151 3.75 20.94 18.87
CA PRO A 151 4.47 22.07 19.45
C PRO A 151 5.93 22.05 19.04
N THR A 152 6.52 23.23 18.80
CA THR A 152 7.94 23.37 18.51
C THR A 152 8.81 22.90 19.67
N GLY A 153 9.92 22.22 19.38
CA GLY A 153 10.86 21.75 20.41
C GLY A 153 10.47 20.43 21.10
N VAL A 154 9.41 19.77 20.66
CA VAL A 154 9.00 18.46 21.22
C VAL A 154 9.90 17.35 20.69
N THR A 155 10.43 16.53 21.58
CA THR A 155 11.25 15.36 21.21
C THR A 155 10.38 14.19 20.75
N VAL A 156 10.96 13.25 19.99
CA VAL A 156 10.27 12.00 19.56
C VAL A 156 9.77 11.21 20.79
N ALA A 157 10.51 11.20 21.90
CA ALA A 157 10.08 10.54 23.13
C ALA A 157 8.81 11.16 23.74
N GLN A 158 8.72 12.48 23.73
CA GLN A 158 7.50 13.19 24.16
C GLN A 158 6.32 12.93 23.22
N LEU A 159 6.54 12.93 21.89
CA LEU A 159 5.53 12.59 20.90
C LEU A 159 4.96 11.18 21.13
N ARG A 160 5.83 10.19 21.38
CA ARG A 160 5.42 8.81 21.73
C ARG A 160 4.59 8.77 23.02
N GLY A 161 4.96 9.58 24.00
CA GLY A 161 4.20 9.69 25.26
C GLY A 161 2.77 10.21 25.03
N LEU A 162 2.64 11.28 24.25
CA LEU A 162 1.35 11.86 23.86
C LEU A 162 0.50 10.86 23.05
N GLU A 163 1.14 10.16 22.13
CA GLU A 163 0.50 9.09 21.36
C GLU A 163 -0.08 8.00 22.26
N GLY A 164 0.73 7.48 23.17
CA GLY A 164 0.31 6.44 24.12
C GLY A 164 -0.90 6.87 24.96
N GLN A 165 -0.95 8.13 25.40
CA GLN A 165 -2.10 8.67 26.14
C GLN A 165 -3.36 8.74 25.27
N ARG A 166 -3.24 9.25 24.04
CA ARG A 166 -4.36 9.35 23.08
C ARG A 166 -4.89 7.97 22.69
N MET A 167 -4.00 7.01 22.43
CA MET A 167 -4.41 5.64 22.12
C MET A 167 -5.18 5.00 23.29
N LYS A 168 -4.74 5.19 24.54
CA LYS A 168 -5.49 4.72 25.72
C LYS A 168 -6.86 5.37 25.84
N ALA A 169 -6.98 6.68 25.54
CA ALA A 169 -8.25 7.38 25.52
C ALA A 169 -9.19 6.84 24.43
N THR A 170 -8.67 6.62 23.21
CA THR A 170 -9.43 6.04 22.10
C THR A 170 -9.96 4.65 22.43
N TYR A 171 -9.11 3.78 23.00
CA TYR A 171 -9.54 2.45 23.47
C TYR A 171 -10.68 2.55 24.49
N LYS A 172 -10.58 3.46 25.44
CA LYS A 172 -11.61 3.66 26.47
C LYS A 172 -12.94 4.13 25.86
N ILE A 173 -12.88 5.07 24.91
CA ILE A 173 -14.08 5.57 24.20
C ILE A 173 -14.74 4.42 23.44
N LEU A 174 -13.99 3.70 22.61
CA LEU A 174 -14.53 2.59 21.82
C LEU A 174 -15.04 1.46 22.68
N ALA A 175 -14.37 1.10 23.76
CA ALA A 175 -14.86 0.10 24.71
C ALA A 175 -16.21 0.51 25.32
N THR A 176 -16.35 1.78 25.69
CA THR A 176 -17.63 2.30 26.22
C THR A 176 -18.73 2.28 25.15
N GLN A 177 -18.44 2.69 23.92
CA GLN A 177 -19.39 2.69 22.79
C GLN A 177 -19.93 1.29 22.48
N HIS A 178 -19.06 0.29 22.55
CA HIS A 178 -19.42 -1.11 22.26
C HIS A 178 -19.83 -1.90 23.52
N ARG A 179 -19.97 -1.23 24.68
CA ARG A 179 -20.34 -1.86 25.97
C ARG A 179 -19.39 -2.99 26.38
N ILE A 180 -18.12 -2.89 25.97
CA ILE A 180 -17.05 -3.79 26.35
C ILE A 180 -16.52 -3.30 27.71
N GLY A 181 -16.22 -4.20 28.60
CA GLY A 181 -15.61 -3.88 29.87
C GLY A 181 -14.21 -3.26 29.71
N ARG A 182 -13.32 -3.51 30.63
CA ARG A 182 -11.95 -3.00 30.54
C ARG A 182 -11.20 -3.67 29.37
N PHE A 183 -10.91 -2.92 28.31
CA PHE A 183 -10.07 -3.38 27.21
C PHE A 183 -8.60 -3.05 27.47
N LYS A 184 -7.70 -4.02 27.21
CA LYS A 184 -6.25 -3.86 27.19
C LYS A 184 -5.72 -4.44 25.87
N ARG A 185 -4.94 -3.65 25.13
CA ARG A 185 -4.23 -4.19 23.97
C ARG A 185 -3.19 -5.20 24.45
N THR A 186 -3.39 -6.45 24.07
CA THR A 186 -2.43 -7.53 24.25
C THR A 186 -2.08 -8.08 22.87
N TYR A 187 -0.81 -8.40 22.69
CA TYR A 187 -0.32 -9.10 21.53
C TYR A 187 0.63 -10.17 22.05
N ASP A 188 0.17 -11.41 22.02
CA ASP A 188 0.96 -12.56 22.39
C ASP A 188 0.92 -13.56 21.22
N PRO A 189 2.02 -13.70 20.47
CA PRO A 189 2.06 -14.65 19.37
C PRO A 189 2.08 -16.12 19.81
N GLU A 190 2.42 -16.39 21.08
CA GLU A 190 2.49 -17.76 21.64
C GLU A 190 1.14 -18.20 22.24
N ASP A 191 0.28 -17.24 22.61
CA ASP A 191 -1.08 -17.53 23.16
C ASP A 191 -2.16 -16.89 22.30
N TRP A 192 -2.19 -17.26 21.02
CA TRP A 192 -3.08 -16.68 20.03
C TRP A 192 -4.55 -17.01 20.29
N ASP A 193 -4.83 -18.24 20.72
CA ASP A 193 -6.21 -18.75 20.87
C ASP A 193 -6.95 -18.17 22.08
N ASN A 194 -6.24 -17.62 23.07
CA ASN A 194 -6.83 -17.04 24.28
C ASN A 194 -6.99 -15.51 24.21
N GLN A 195 -6.71 -14.88 23.06
CA GLN A 195 -6.89 -13.45 22.90
C GLN A 195 -8.38 -13.10 22.75
N ASP A 196 -8.77 -11.95 23.30
CA ASP A 196 -10.14 -11.46 23.12
C ASP A 196 -10.42 -11.11 21.64
N PRO A 197 -11.70 -11.20 21.19
CA PRO A 197 -12.06 -10.99 19.79
C PRO A 197 -11.61 -9.64 19.21
N VAL A 198 -11.56 -8.57 20.05
CA VAL A 198 -11.10 -7.26 19.60
C VAL A 198 -9.63 -7.26 19.28
N ASN A 199 -8.80 -7.94 20.12
CA ASN A 199 -7.36 -8.05 19.88
C ASN A 199 -7.05 -8.88 18.62
N LEU A 200 -7.77 -9.96 18.38
CA LEU A 200 -7.66 -10.78 17.15
C LEU A 200 -8.07 -9.98 15.91
N ALA A 201 -9.25 -9.33 15.95
CA ALA A 201 -9.72 -8.49 14.86
C ALA A 201 -8.77 -7.33 14.55
N LEU A 202 -8.22 -6.68 15.60
CA LEU A 202 -7.28 -5.57 15.45
C LEU A 202 -5.96 -6.01 14.82
N SER A 203 -5.44 -7.17 15.21
CA SER A 203 -4.23 -7.75 14.62
C SER A 203 -4.43 -8.06 13.14
N ALA A 204 -5.57 -8.66 12.77
CA ALA A 204 -5.92 -8.94 11.40
C ALA A 204 -6.12 -7.67 10.56
N ALA A 205 -6.84 -6.67 11.09
CA ALA A 205 -7.08 -5.40 10.41
C ALA A 205 -5.77 -4.61 10.21
N ASN A 206 -4.90 -4.56 11.21
CA ASN A 206 -3.59 -3.92 11.09
C ASN A 206 -2.72 -4.61 10.03
N THR A 207 -2.72 -5.94 9.97
CA THR A 207 -2.00 -6.70 8.92
C THR A 207 -2.50 -6.33 7.52
N CYS A 208 -3.82 -6.14 7.35
CA CYS A 208 -4.38 -5.68 6.08
C CYS A 208 -3.92 -4.27 5.73
N LEU A 209 -3.92 -3.36 6.69
CA LEU A 209 -3.46 -1.98 6.52
C LEU A 209 -1.96 -1.92 6.16
N TYR A 210 -1.13 -2.73 6.82
CA TYR A 210 0.30 -2.85 6.48
C TYR A 210 0.52 -3.29 5.03
N GLY A 211 -0.27 -4.23 4.53
CA GLY A 211 -0.17 -4.68 3.13
C GLY A 211 -0.45 -3.55 2.14
N ILE A 212 -1.49 -2.76 2.38
CA ILE A 212 -1.86 -1.63 1.51
C ILE A 212 -0.81 -0.52 1.57
N ALA A 213 -0.34 -0.16 2.77
CA ALA A 213 0.71 0.83 2.95
C ALA A 213 2.01 0.40 2.26
N HIS A 214 2.40 -0.88 2.40
CA HIS A 214 3.57 -1.44 1.75
C HIS A 214 3.46 -1.36 0.21
N ALA A 215 2.30 -1.72 -0.35
CA ALA A 215 2.08 -1.63 -1.80
C ALA A 215 2.22 -0.18 -2.31
N ALA A 216 1.70 0.81 -1.57
CA ALA A 216 1.82 2.21 -1.93
C ALA A 216 3.28 2.71 -1.87
N ILE A 217 4.02 2.34 -0.82
CA ILE A 217 5.43 2.70 -0.63
C ILE A 217 6.28 2.17 -1.79
N VAL A 218 6.09 0.88 -2.15
CA VAL A 218 6.83 0.25 -3.26
C VAL A 218 6.42 0.86 -4.60
N ALA A 219 5.13 1.15 -4.80
CA ALA A 219 4.66 1.77 -6.03
C ALA A 219 5.27 3.17 -6.28
N LEU A 220 5.56 3.91 -5.21
CA LEU A 220 6.27 5.20 -5.28
C LEU A 220 7.80 5.04 -5.47
N GLY A 221 8.34 3.83 -5.37
CA GLY A 221 9.78 3.59 -5.37
C GLY A 221 10.46 3.89 -4.03
N CYS A 222 9.72 4.22 -2.99
CA CYS A 222 10.27 4.37 -1.64
C CYS A 222 10.69 3.02 -1.04
N THR A 223 11.60 3.05 -0.09
CA THR A 223 12.01 1.85 0.65
C THR A 223 11.18 1.63 1.90
N PRO A 224 10.62 0.42 2.11
CA PRO A 224 9.88 0.09 3.33
C PRO A 224 10.67 0.17 4.62
N GLY A 225 12.01 0.05 4.55
CA GLY A 225 12.90 -0.05 5.72
C GLY A 225 13.33 1.29 6.34
N LEU A 226 13.27 2.41 5.60
CA LEU A 226 13.69 3.73 6.11
C LEU A 226 12.52 4.45 6.79
N GLY A 227 12.17 4.03 8.00
CA GLY A 227 11.16 4.67 8.84
C GLY A 227 11.71 5.86 9.64
N PHE A 228 10.85 6.82 9.90
CA PHE A 228 11.19 8.06 10.62
C PHE A 228 10.94 7.92 12.14
N VAL A 229 9.92 7.18 12.51
CA VAL A 229 9.53 6.88 13.89
C VAL A 229 9.93 5.45 14.29
N HIS A 230 9.57 4.47 13.48
CA HIS A 230 10.00 3.07 13.65
C HIS A 230 11.38 2.85 13.02
N THR A 231 12.17 1.96 13.59
CA THR A 231 13.53 1.60 13.14
C THR A 231 13.83 0.13 13.39
N GLY A 232 14.88 -0.39 12.75
CA GLY A 232 15.42 -1.73 13.04
C GLY A 232 14.61 -2.88 12.41
N THR A 233 13.69 -2.59 11.51
CA THR A 233 12.92 -3.59 10.77
C THR A 233 12.77 -3.21 9.31
N THR A 234 12.69 -4.20 8.42
CA THR A 234 12.45 -4.00 6.97
C THR A 234 11.10 -3.34 6.67
N HIS A 235 10.20 -3.21 7.64
CA HIS A 235 8.88 -2.61 7.52
C HIS A 235 8.73 -1.33 8.35
N ALA A 236 9.83 -0.68 8.73
CA ALA A 236 9.79 0.51 9.59
C ALA A 236 8.90 1.61 9.02
N PHE A 237 9.07 1.97 7.74
CA PHE A 237 8.26 2.99 7.07
C PHE A 237 6.82 2.52 6.83
N VAL A 238 6.61 1.21 6.62
CA VAL A 238 5.26 0.66 6.51
C VAL A 238 4.46 0.87 7.80
N TYR A 239 5.10 0.66 8.96
CA TYR A 239 4.46 0.92 10.24
C TYR A 239 4.18 2.40 10.46
N ASP A 240 5.13 3.27 10.10
CA ASP A 240 4.96 4.72 10.18
C ASP A 240 3.73 5.20 9.39
N ILE A 241 3.64 4.80 8.14
CA ILE A 241 2.52 5.18 7.26
C ILE A 241 1.20 4.56 7.73
N ALA A 242 1.20 3.29 8.10
CA ALA A 242 -0.02 2.63 8.58
C ALA A 242 -0.55 3.28 9.87
N ASP A 243 0.32 3.76 10.75
CA ASP A 243 -0.08 4.38 12.01
C ASP A 243 -0.91 5.65 11.82
N LEU A 244 -0.80 6.32 10.68
CA LEU A 244 -1.64 7.47 10.33
C LEU A 244 -3.14 7.11 10.28
N TYR A 245 -3.46 5.86 9.97
CA TYR A 245 -4.82 5.41 9.69
C TYR A 245 -5.42 4.47 10.73
N LYS A 246 -4.62 3.97 11.70
CA LYS A 246 -5.09 2.98 12.67
C LYS A 246 -6.28 3.46 13.49
N ALA A 247 -6.23 4.70 13.98
CA ALA A 247 -7.29 5.27 14.81
C ALA A 247 -8.63 5.41 14.07
N GLU A 248 -8.57 5.74 12.78
CA GLU A 248 -9.74 5.94 11.94
C GLU A 248 -10.31 4.63 11.36
N LEU A 249 -9.43 3.68 11.00
CA LEU A 249 -9.84 2.52 10.22
C LEU A 249 -9.85 1.21 11.02
N THR A 250 -8.72 0.84 11.64
CA THR A 250 -8.59 -0.49 12.20
C THR A 250 -9.18 -0.61 13.60
N LEU A 251 -9.08 0.44 14.41
CA LEU A 251 -9.65 0.44 15.76
C LEU A 251 -11.18 0.35 15.74
N PRO A 252 -11.94 1.24 15.07
CA PRO A 252 -13.40 1.14 15.06
C PRO A 252 -13.88 -0.17 14.45
N LEU A 253 -13.18 -0.69 13.43
CA LEU A 253 -13.49 -1.98 12.84
C LEU A 253 -13.34 -3.12 13.87
N ALA A 254 -12.19 -3.16 14.57
CA ALA A 254 -11.93 -4.23 15.52
C ALA A 254 -12.94 -4.25 16.67
N PHE A 255 -13.27 -3.08 17.22
CA PHE A 255 -14.26 -2.98 18.28
C PHE A 255 -15.68 -3.35 17.81
N SER A 256 -16.03 -3.07 16.56
CA SER A 256 -17.33 -3.51 15.99
C SER A 256 -17.47 -5.02 15.89
N LEU A 257 -16.36 -5.76 15.94
CA LEU A 257 -16.31 -7.22 15.83
C LEU A 257 -16.14 -7.92 17.20
N HIS A 258 -16.36 -7.22 18.30
CA HIS A 258 -16.18 -7.75 19.66
C HIS A 258 -17.00 -8.99 19.99
N ALA A 259 -18.15 -9.17 19.32
CA ALA A 259 -19.03 -10.31 19.49
C ALA A 259 -18.97 -11.30 18.31
N SER A 260 -17.94 -11.22 17.46
CA SER A 260 -17.79 -12.12 16.32
C SER A 260 -17.22 -13.48 16.75
N ASP A 261 -17.79 -14.55 16.19
CA ASP A 261 -17.27 -15.91 16.36
C ASP A 261 -15.97 -16.16 15.56
N ASN A 262 -15.69 -15.32 14.53
CA ASN A 262 -14.49 -15.41 13.73
C ASN A 262 -13.92 -14.01 13.41
N PRO A 263 -13.42 -13.31 14.46
CA PRO A 263 -13.08 -11.89 14.38
C PRO A 263 -12.01 -11.58 13.35
N GLU A 264 -11.03 -12.46 13.15
CA GLU A 264 -9.99 -12.28 12.16
C GLU A 264 -10.49 -12.37 10.72
N ALA A 265 -11.29 -13.41 10.41
CA ALA A 265 -11.83 -13.60 9.07
C ALA A 265 -12.80 -12.47 8.72
N ASP A 266 -13.59 -12.04 9.69
CA ASP A 266 -14.53 -10.93 9.53
C ASP A 266 -13.83 -9.59 9.38
N ALA A 267 -12.76 -9.33 10.14
CA ALA A 267 -11.92 -8.16 9.96
C ALA A 267 -11.29 -8.12 8.55
N ARG A 268 -10.71 -9.23 8.07
CA ARG A 268 -10.16 -9.32 6.71
C ARG A 268 -11.23 -9.14 5.64
N ARG A 269 -12.43 -9.69 5.85
CA ARG A 269 -13.57 -9.57 4.94
C ARG A 269 -14.08 -8.13 4.90
N ALA A 270 -14.33 -7.53 6.06
CA ALA A 270 -14.77 -6.15 6.17
C ALA A 270 -13.77 -5.15 5.61
N PHE A 271 -12.48 -5.40 5.81
CA PHE A 271 -11.41 -4.57 5.26
C PHE A 271 -11.37 -4.60 3.73
N ARG A 272 -11.62 -5.76 3.12
CA ARG A 272 -11.70 -5.94 1.65
C ARG A 272 -13.00 -5.44 1.05
N SER A 273 -14.15 -5.77 1.66
CA SER A 273 -15.48 -5.52 1.08
C SER A 273 -15.83 -4.04 0.93
N LYS A 274 -15.26 -3.18 1.75
CA LYS A 274 -15.53 -1.73 1.69
C LYS A 274 -14.71 -0.99 0.64
N LEU A 275 -14.07 -1.70 -0.28
CA LEU A 275 -13.23 -1.14 -1.35
C LEU A 275 -12.22 -0.09 -0.81
N ARG A 276 -11.73 -0.32 0.41
CA ARG A 276 -10.81 0.61 1.08
C ARG A 276 -9.52 0.79 0.31
N LEU A 277 -9.10 -0.24 -0.43
CA LEU A 277 -7.96 -0.14 -1.33
C LEU A 277 -8.09 1.07 -2.27
N PHE A 278 -9.26 1.22 -2.93
CA PHE A 278 -9.47 2.27 -3.93
C PHE A 278 -9.57 3.68 -3.36
N ARG A 279 -9.97 3.82 -2.10
CA ARG A 279 -10.03 5.11 -1.41
C ARG A 279 -8.77 5.39 -0.61
N LEU A 280 -8.17 4.34 -0.03
CA LEU A 280 -7.03 4.46 0.88
C LEU A 280 -5.71 4.60 0.13
N MET A 281 -5.49 3.85 -0.96
CA MET A 281 -4.26 3.92 -1.73
C MET A 281 -3.94 5.35 -2.23
N PRO A 282 -4.88 6.08 -2.89
CA PRO A 282 -4.67 7.46 -3.27
C PRO A 282 -4.34 8.38 -2.10
N ARG A 283 -4.99 8.18 -0.96
CA ARG A 283 -4.74 8.97 0.24
C ARG A 283 -3.34 8.70 0.79
N ILE A 284 -2.93 7.43 0.88
CA ILE A 284 -1.58 7.06 1.32
C ILE A 284 -0.52 7.70 0.43
N VAL A 285 -0.71 7.65 -0.89
CA VAL A 285 0.24 8.25 -1.84
C VAL A 285 0.37 9.75 -1.58
N ARG A 286 -0.73 10.49 -1.50
CA ARG A 286 -0.70 11.95 -1.21
C ARG A 286 -0.06 12.25 0.15
N ASP A 287 -0.37 11.44 1.17
CA ASP A 287 0.17 11.65 2.51
C ASP A 287 1.69 11.40 2.52
N ILE A 288 2.19 10.38 1.82
CA ILE A 288 3.65 10.16 1.64
C ILE A 288 4.28 11.35 0.90
N GLN A 289 3.64 11.86 -0.15
CA GLN A 289 4.11 13.04 -0.88
C GLN A 289 4.24 14.25 0.03
N THR A 290 3.20 14.56 0.79
CA THR A 290 3.21 15.67 1.76
C THR A 290 4.26 15.49 2.86
N LEU A 291 4.52 14.25 3.28
CA LEU A 291 5.53 13.97 4.30
C LEU A 291 6.95 14.18 3.79
N LEU A 292 7.25 13.74 2.56
CA LEU A 292 8.61 13.76 2.03
C LEU A 292 8.95 15.05 1.29
N LEU A 293 7.99 15.67 0.61
CA LEU A 293 8.15 16.87 -0.21
C LEU A 293 7.07 17.92 0.12
N PRO A 294 7.09 18.50 1.32
CA PRO A 294 6.03 19.40 1.79
C PRO A 294 5.92 20.70 0.98
N ASP A 295 7.02 21.14 0.36
CA ASP A 295 7.08 22.40 -0.40
C ASP A 295 6.62 22.23 -1.87
N GLN A 296 6.43 21.02 -2.33
CA GLN A 296 5.81 20.77 -3.62
C GLN A 296 4.29 20.86 -3.45
N ALA A 297 3.66 21.78 -4.17
CA ALA A 297 2.21 21.92 -4.17
C ALA A 297 1.55 20.56 -4.39
N PRO A 298 0.42 20.24 -3.69
CA PRO A 298 -0.35 19.06 -4.01
C PRO A 298 -0.67 19.12 -5.50
N LEU A 299 -0.18 18.16 -6.28
CA LEU A 299 -0.39 18.12 -7.70
C LEU A 299 -1.88 18.19 -7.99
N ALA A 300 -2.26 19.13 -8.83
CA ALA A 300 -3.62 19.52 -9.13
C ALA A 300 -4.50 18.30 -9.46
N SER A 301 -5.77 18.40 -9.08
CA SER A 301 -6.83 17.50 -9.53
C SER A 301 -6.82 17.36 -11.05
N PRO A 302 -7.21 16.20 -11.62
CA PRO A 302 -7.00 15.85 -13.03
C PRO A 302 -7.86 16.63 -14.05
N ASP A 303 -8.33 17.83 -13.72
CA ASP A 303 -9.25 18.60 -14.60
C ASP A 303 -8.56 19.54 -15.57
N ASN A 304 -7.26 19.63 -15.62
CA ASN A 304 -6.54 20.36 -16.66
C ASN A 304 -5.12 19.83 -16.75
N ASP A 305 -4.79 19.08 -17.75
CA ASP A 305 -3.64 19.43 -18.57
C ASP A 305 -3.47 18.53 -19.81
N ASP A 306 -3.63 19.15 -20.97
CA ASP A 306 -2.91 18.85 -22.20
C ASP A 306 -1.44 19.26 -21.98
N THR A 307 -0.65 18.51 -21.24
CA THR A 307 0.80 18.69 -21.23
C THR A 307 1.47 17.54 -21.96
N ASP A 308 2.23 17.95 -22.93
CA ASP A 308 3.02 17.19 -23.88
C ASP A 308 3.83 16.06 -23.22
N LEU A 309 3.76 14.90 -23.85
CA LEU A 309 4.51 13.67 -23.54
C LEU A 309 6.03 13.78 -23.85
N GLU A 310 6.66 14.91 -23.61
CA GLU A 310 8.07 15.15 -24.01
C GLU A 310 9.09 15.12 -22.90
N ASP A 311 8.76 14.89 -21.64
CA ASP A 311 9.76 14.72 -20.58
C ASP A 311 10.04 13.24 -20.28
N VAL A 312 10.79 12.60 -21.16
CA VAL A 312 11.65 11.48 -20.78
C VAL A 312 12.73 12.08 -19.88
N GLU A 313 12.61 11.89 -18.55
CA GLU A 313 13.66 12.31 -17.61
C GLU A 313 15.00 11.74 -18.07
N LEU A 314 15.86 12.61 -18.55
CA LEU A 314 17.23 12.28 -18.90
C LEU A 314 17.95 11.79 -17.65
N THR A 315 18.62 10.65 -17.75
CA THR A 315 19.47 10.16 -16.67
C THR A 315 20.53 11.21 -16.35
N HIS A 316 20.57 11.67 -15.11
CA HIS A 316 21.60 12.57 -14.63
C HIS A 316 22.77 11.74 -14.06
N LEU A 317 23.98 12.20 -14.30
CA LEU A 317 25.20 11.66 -13.69
C LEU A 317 25.54 12.55 -12.48
N TRP A 318 25.99 11.93 -11.40
CA TRP A 318 26.46 12.69 -10.25
C TRP A 318 27.89 13.16 -10.47
N ASP A 319 28.13 14.43 -10.26
CA ASP A 319 29.42 15.07 -10.26
C ASP A 319 29.71 15.67 -8.87
N PRO A 320 30.92 15.49 -8.30
CA PRO A 320 31.23 15.97 -6.95
C PRO A 320 31.23 17.50 -6.84
N ASP A 321 31.46 18.24 -7.94
CA ASP A 321 31.55 19.70 -7.94
C ASP A 321 30.25 20.36 -8.41
N ASP A 322 29.59 19.79 -9.43
CA ASP A 322 28.40 20.36 -10.08
C ASP A 322 27.07 19.66 -9.69
N GLY A 323 27.12 18.60 -8.89
CA GLY A 323 25.94 17.86 -8.46
C GLY A 323 25.36 16.98 -9.55
N ALA A 324 24.13 17.22 -10.02
CA ALA A 324 23.50 16.43 -11.07
C ALA A 324 23.74 17.05 -12.44
N VAL A 325 24.51 16.40 -13.29
CA VAL A 325 24.79 16.83 -14.68
C VAL A 325 24.05 15.93 -15.69
N ALA A 326 23.59 16.50 -16.81
CA ALA A 326 22.87 15.76 -17.83
C ALA A 326 23.71 14.59 -18.39
N GLY A 327 23.18 13.37 -18.30
CA GLY A 327 23.78 12.19 -18.89
C GLY A 327 23.66 12.17 -20.41
N GLY A 328 24.65 11.56 -21.09
CA GLY A 328 24.60 11.36 -22.55
C GLY A 328 25.37 12.37 -23.38
N THR A 329 26.13 13.28 -22.78
CA THR A 329 27.10 14.12 -23.53
C THR A 329 28.28 13.30 -23.96
N ASN A 330 28.46 13.17 -25.27
CA ASN A 330 29.55 12.39 -25.87
C ASN A 330 30.84 13.22 -25.82
N TYR A 331 31.69 13.06 -24.82
CA TYR A 331 32.97 13.74 -24.65
C TYR A 331 34.07 13.24 -25.63
N GLY A 332 33.71 12.77 -26.80
CA GLY A 332 34.60 12.04 -27.70
C GLY A 332 34.70 12.49 -29.15
N ARG A 333 34.33 13.71 -29.51
CA ARG A 333 34.62 14.27 -30.85
C ARG A 333 34.61 15.79 -30.73
N ASP A 334 35.80 16.36 -30.54
CA ASP A 334 36.31 17.59 -31.09
C ASP A 334 37.44 18.12 -30.18
N GLN A 335 38.63 17.60 -30.40
CA GLN A 335 39.83 18.40 -30.19
C GLN A 335 40.56 18.45 -31.54
N PRO A 336 41.00 19.67 -31.97
CA PRO A 336 41.65 19.92 -33.23
C PRO A 336 43.04 19.29 -33.34
#